data_e84865755e41de4304a9d4b717a87f66
#
_entry.id   e84865755e41de4304a9d4b717a87f66
#
_cell.length_a   1.000
_cell.length_b   1.000
_cell.length_c   1.000
_cell.angle_alpha   90.00
_cell.angle_beta   90.00
_cell.angle_gamma   90.00
#
_symmetry.space_group_name_H-M   'P 1'
#
loop_
_entity.id
_entity.type
_entity.pdbx_description
1 polymer ?
#
loop_
_entity_poly.entity_id
_entity_poly.type
_entity_poly.pdbx_seq_one_letter_code
_entity_poly.pdbx_strand_id
1 'polypeptide(L)'
;MKREVKFSLVFRDMWQSAGKYVPRVDQLVKVAPAIVEMGCFARVETNGGGFEQVNLLFGENPNKSVRAWTKPFHEAGIQTHMLDRALNGLRMSPVPADVRKLFYKVKKAQGTDITRTFCGLNDVRNIAPSITYAKDAGMISQCSLCITHSPIHTVEYYTNMALELIKLGADEICIKDMAGIGRPVSLGKIVANIKAAHPDIPIQYHSHAGPGFNMASILEVCEAG
;
A
#
# COMPACT_ATOMS: atom_id res chain seq x y z
N MET A 1 -5.64 8.65 -26.15
CA MET A 1 -6.12 7.33 -25.70
C MET A 1 -6.80 7.49 -24.35
N LYS A 2 -7.94 6.86 -24.11
CA LYS A 2 -8.55 6.82 -22.77
C LYS A 2 -7.63 6.01 -21.87
N ARG A 3 -7.22 6.56 -20.73
CA ARG A 3 -6.43 5.83 -19.72
C ARG A 3 -7.35 4.87 -18.97
N GLU A 4 -6.88 3.66 -18.74
CA GLU A 4 -7.58 2.68 -17.92
C GLU A 4 -7.24 2.94 -16.44
N VAL A 5 -8.27 3.13 -15.62
CA VAL A 5 -8.13 3.24 -14.16
C VAL A 5 -8.38 1.87 -13.56
N LYS A 6 -7.40 1.36 -12.80
CA LYS A 6 -7.47 0.06 -12.11
C LYS A 6 -7.82 0.25 -10.65
N PHE A 7 -8.68 -0.64 -10.14
CA PHE A 7 -9.08 -0.61 -8.73
C PHE A 7 -8.25 -1.59 -7.90
N SER A 8 -7.95 -1.17 -6.67
CA SER A 8 -7.32 -2.01 -5.64
C SER A 8 -8.23 -2.06 -4.42
N LEU A 9 -8.59 -3.27 -3.99
CA LEU A 9 -9.40 -3.46 -2.80
C LEU A 9 -8.54 -3.41 -1.53
N VAL A 10 -8.89 -2.50 -0.61
CA VAL A 10 -8.15 -2.29 0.65
C VAL A 10 -8.78 -3.10 1.78
N PHE A 11 -8.88 -4.41 1.62
CA PHE A 11 -9.59 -5.29 2.53
C PHE A 11 -8.93 -5.39 3.91
N ARG A 12 -7.60 -5.45 3.96
CA ARG A 12 -6.83 -5.50 5.20
C ARG A 12 -7.09 -4.28 6.11
N ASP A 13 -7.24 -3.09 5.53
CA ASP A 13 -7.41 -1.86 6.32
C ASP A 13 -8.74 -1.84 7.07
N MET A 14 -9.79 -2.38 6.45
CA MET A 14 -11.08 -2.60 7.10
C MET A 14 -10.93 -3.48 8.36
N TRP A 15 -10.11 -4.51 8.32
CA TRP A 15 -9.91 -5.37 9.50
C TRP A 15 -9.28 -4.64 10.66
N GLN A 16 -8.28 -3.82 10.39
CA GLN A 16 -7.62 -3.04 11.43
C GLN A 16 -8.62 -2.14 12.18
N SER A 17 -9.67 -1.69 11.50
CA SER A 17 -10.73 -0.86 12.05
C SER A 17 -11.84 -1.67 12.77
N ALA A 18 -11.89 -2.99 12.58
CA ALA A 18 -12.92 -3.84 13.16
C ALA A 18 -12.71 -4.14 14.67
N GLY A 19 -11.60 -3.72 15.27
CA GLY A 19 -11.28 -3.93 16.68
C GLY A 19 -11.25 -5.41 17.06
N LYS A 20 -12.07 -5.81 18.03
CA LYS A 20 -12.16 -7.22 18.47
C LYS A 20 -12.92 -8.16 17.53
N TYR A 21 -13.55 -7.62 16.49
CA TYR A 21 -14.34 -8.39 15.52
C TYR A 21 -13.56 -8.68 14.24
N VAL A 22 -12.24 -8.71 14.32
CA VAL A 22 -11.38 -9.04 13.18
C VAL A 22 -11.67 -10.46 12.69
N PRO A 23 -12.01 -10.68 11.39
CA PRO A 23 -12.32 -12.00 10.89
C PRO A 23 -11.09 -12.90 10.84
N ARG A 24 -11.29 -14.18 11.09
CA ARG A 24 -10.25 -15.23 10.95
C ARG A 24 -10.08 -15.61 9.48
N VAL A 25 -8.96 -16.26 9.16
CA VAL A 25 -8.66 -16.68 7.79
C VAL A 25 -9.71 -17.63 7.21
N ASP A 26 -10.27 -18.54 8.01
CA ASP A 26 -11.33 -19.46 7.56
C ASP A 26 -12.61 -18.72 7.12
N GLN A 27 -12.85 -17.51 7.67
CA GLN A 27 -13.93 -16.64 7.27
C GLN A 27 -13.58 -15.84 6.01
N LEU A 28 -12.36 -15.33 5.92
CA LEU A 28 -11.87 -14.53 4.79
C LEU A 28 -11.83 -15.31 3.47
N VAL A 29 -11.30 -16.53 3.51
CA VAL A 29 -11.20 -17.39 2.32
C VAL A 29 -12.58 -17.61 1.68
N LYS A 30 -13.66 -17.62 2.48
CA LYS A 30 -15.03 -17.75 1.95
C LYS A 30 -15.51 -16.53 1.16
N VAL A 31 -14.92 -15.35 1.39
CA VAL A 31 -15.28 -14.11 0.67
C VAL A 31 -14.46 -13.94 -0.61
N ALA A 32 -13.31 -14.59 -0.71
CA ALA A 32 -12.42 -14.45 -1.87
C ALA A 32 -13.10 -14.75 -3.22
N PRO A 33 -13.91 -15.79 -3.39
CA PRO A 33 -14.60 -16.05 -4.66
C PRO A 33 -15.49 -14.89 -5.11
N ALA A 34 -16.22 -14.27 -4.20
CA ALA A 34 -17.07 -13.11 -4.53
C ALA A 34 -16.24 -11.91 -4.98
N ILE A 35 -15.09 -11.65 -4.35
CA ILE A 35 -14.16 -10.58 -4.76
C ILE A 35 -13.62 -10.85 -6.17
N VAL A 36 -13.24 -12.10 -6.46
CA VAL A 36 -12.76 -12.52 -7.79
C VAL A 36 -13.86 -12.39 -8.85
N GLU A 37 -15.08 -12.83 -8.54
CA GLU A 37 -16.23 -12.76 -9.45
C GLU A 37 -16.60 -11.32 -9.84
N MET A 38 -16.36 -10.33 -8.96
CA MET A 38 -16.57 -8.92 -9.28
C MET A 38 -15.77 -8.44 -10.49
N GLY A 39 -14.63 -9.05 -10.79
CA GLY A 39 -13.83 -8.81 -12.00
C GLY A 39 -13.25 -7.40 -12.17
N CYS A 40 -13.41 -6.51 -11.18
CA CYS A 40 -13.00 -5.11 -11.27
C CYS A 40 -11.69 -4.80 -10.53
N PHE A 41 -11.16 -5.75 -9.75
CA PHE A 41 -9.96 -5.51 -8.95
C PHE A 41 -8.70 -6.05 -9.64
N ALA A 42 -7.74 -5.16 -9.88
CA ALA A 42 -6.40 -5.56 -10.30
C ALA A 42 -5.52 -6.02 -9.12
N ARG A 43 -5.86 -5.55 -7.91
CA ARG A 43 -5.09 -5.80 -6.69
C ARG A 43 -5.98 -5.93 -5.46
N VAL A 44 -5.50 -6.69 -4.46
CA VAL A 44 -6.13 -6.79 -3.14
C VAL A 44 -5.07 -6.62 -2.06
N GLU A 45 -5.31 -5.70 -1.11
CA GLU A 45 -4.48 -5.58 0.09
C GLU A 45 -4.85 -6.69 1.06
N THR A 46 -4.00 -7.70 1.13
CA THR A 46 -4.29 -8.95 1.85
C THR A 46 -3.71 -9.01 3.25
N ASN A 47 -2.64 -8.28 3.54
CA ASN A 47 -1.98 -8.35 4.84
C ASN A 47 -1.31 -7.02 5.25
N GLY A 48 -0.86 -6.98 6.48
CA GLY A 48 -0.33 -5.81 7.17
C GLY A 48 -0.58 -5.95 8.67
N GLY A 49 -0.50 -4.84 9.43
CA GLY A 49 -0.65 -4.87 10.88
C GLY A 49 -1.98 -5.47 11.38
N GLY A 50 -3.09 -5.24 10.67
CA GLY A 50 -4.39 -5.82 11.01
C GLY A 50 -4.40 -7.34 10.91
N PHE A 51 -3.74 -7.90 9.91
CA PHE A 51 -3.62 -9.34 9.74
C PHE A 51 -2.77 -9.99 10.86
N GLU A 52 -1.73 -9.32 11.31
CA GLU A 52 -0.94 -9.77 12.46
C GLU A 52 -1.77 -9.82 13.76
N GLN A 53 -2.73 -8.90 13.93
CA GLN A 53 -3.67 -8.96 15.06
C GLN A 53 -4.49 -10.25 15.06
N VAL A 54 -4.97 -10.70 13.89
CA VAL A 54 -5.69 -11.97 13.77
C VAL A 54 -4.82 -13.13 14.24
N ASN A 55 -3.58 -13.20 13.77
CA ASN A 55 -2.65 -14.25 14.15
C ASN A 55 -2.39 -14.28 15.66
N LEU A 56 -2.24 -13.10 16.28
CA LEU A 56 -2.01 -12.98 17.72
C LEU A 56 -3.25 -13.31 18.56
N LEU A 57 -4.42 -12.83 18.15
CA LEU A 57 -5.67 -12.98 18.91
C LEU A 57 -6.23 -14.40 18.84
N PHE A 58 -6.07 -15.07 17.71
CA PHE A 58 -6.67 -16.39 17.46
C PHE A 58 -5.63 -17.52 17.36
N GLY A 59 -4.36 -17.23 17.60
CA GLY A 59 -3.30 -18.24 17.54
C GLY A 59 -3.09 -18.82 16.13
N GLU A 60 -3.45 -18.09 15.09
CA GLU A 60 -3.26 -18.54 13.72
C GLU A 60 -1.79 -18.48 13.31
N ASN A 61 -1.35 -19.48 12.55
CA ASN A 61 -0.01 -19.50 11.99
C ASN A 61 0.05 -18.60 10.74
N PRO A 62 0.81 -17.46 10.75
CA PRO A 62 0.85 -16.51 9.64
C PRO A 62 1.29 -17.15 8.31
N ASN A 63 2.16 -18.16 8.33
CA ASN A 63 2.56 -18.86 7.12
C ASN A 63 1.40 -19.60 6.45
N LYS A 64 0.52 -20.21 7.22
CA LYS A 64 -0.68 -20.86 6.68
C LYS A 64 -1.73 -19.85 6.28
N SER A 65 -1.98 -18.86 7.13
CA SER A 65 -3.04 -17.88 6.96
C SER A 65 -2.81 -16.98 5.74
N VAL A 66 -1.60 -16.43 5.58
CA VAL A 66 -1.30 -15.56 4.42
C VAL A 66 -1.40 -16.35 3.12
N ARG A 67 -0.84 -17.57 3.07
CA ARG A 67 -0.91 -18.43 1.87
C ARG A 67 -2.35 -18.79 1.50
N ALA A 68 -3.16 -19.15 2.47
CA ALA A 68 -4.56 -19.49 2.23
C ALA A 68 -5.36 -18.30 1.68
N TRP A 69 -5.07 -17.10 2.19
CA TRP A 69 -5.77 -15.88 1.79
C TRP A 69 -5.28 -15.30 0.45
N THR A 70 -3.99 -15.40 0.11
CA THR A 70 -3.44 -14.89 -1.15
C THR A 70 -3.70 -15.80 -2.34
N LYS A 71 -3.80 -17.11 -2.12
CA LYS A 71 -3.93 -18.13 -3.17
C LYS A 71 -5.09 -17.87 -4.14
N PRO A 72 -6.36 -17.63 -3.71
CA PRO A 72 -7.48 -17.42 -4.65
C PRO A 72 -7.27 -16.22 -5.59
N PHE A 73 -6.61 -15.17 -5.10
CA PHE A 73 -6.33 -13.99 -5.90
C PHE A 73 -5.27 -14.26 -6.97
N HIS A 74 -4.20 -14.98 -6.63
CA HIS A 74 -3.18 -15.38 -7.60
C HIS A 74 -3.75 -16.31 -8.70
N GLU A 75 -4.60 -17.25 -8.32
CA GLU A 75 -5.27 -18.15 -9.27
C GLU A 75 -6.16 -17.36 -10.26
N ALA A 76 -6.65 -16.19 -9.84
CA ALA A 76 -7.44 -15.28 -10.67
C ALA A 76 -6.59 -14.19 -11.38
N GLY A 77 -5.27 -14.21 -11.26
CA GLY A 77 -4.39 -13.20 -11.85
C GLY A 77 -4.43 -11.83 -11.14
N ILE A 78 -4.94 -11.76 -9.91
CA ILE A 78 -5.02 -10.54 -9.10
C ILE A 78 -3.78 -10.46 -8.22
N GLN A 79 -3.07 -9.34 -8.28
CA GLN A 79 -1.90 -9.09 -7.42
C GLN A 79 -2.30 -8.85 -5.97
N THR A 80 -1.45 -9.29 -5.06
CA THR A 80 -1.65 -9.07 -3.62
C THR A 80 -0.62 -8.09 -3.08
N HIS A 81 -1.05 -7.26 -2.13
CA HIS A 81 -0.14 -6.34 -1.49
C HIS A 81 -0.31 -6.27 0.03
N MET A 82 0.75 -5.85 0.71
CA MET A 82 0.75 -5.59 2.15
C MET A 82 1.08 -4.14 2.46
N LEU A 83 0.59 -3.66 3.59
CA LEU A 83 1.05 -2.41 4.19
C LEU A 83 2.24 -2.68 5.12
N ASP A 84 3.27 -1.86 4.99
CA ASP A 84 4.54 -1.97 5.71
C ASP A 84 4.93 -0.60 6.27
N ARG A 85 5.38 -0.57 7.51
CA ARG A 85 5.71 0.64 8.25
C ARG A 85 7.22 0.93 8.28
N ALA A 86 7.88 0.79 7.14
CA ALA A 86 9.32 1.07 6.97
C ALA A 86 10.18 0.43 8.08
N LEU A 87 10.81 1.21 8.96
CA LEU A 87 11.66 0.69 10.05
C LEU A 87 10.95 -0.31 10.96
N ASN A 88 9.65 -0.20 11.09
CA ASN A 88 8.86 -1.02 12.01
C ASN A 88 8.33 -2.32 11.37
N GLY A 89 8.42 -2.48 10.05
CA GLY A 89 7.76 -3.59 9.35
C GLY A 89 6.26 -3.60 9.65
N LEU A 90 5.74 -4.62 10.28
CA LEU A 90 4.33 -4.69 10.71
C LEU A 90 4.11 -4.25 12.16
N ARG A 91 5.17 -3.98 12.92
CA ARG A 91 5.11 -3.65 14.35
C ARG A 91 4.90 -2.16 14.60
N MET A 92 4.75 -1.81 15.88
CA MET A 92 4.66 -0.41 16.35
C MET A 92 6.02 0.15 16.79
N SER A 93 7.05 -0.66 16.83
CA SER A 93 8.43 -0.30 17.20
C SER A 93 9.43 -0.75 16.13
N PRO A 94 10.59 -0.12 16.01
CA PRO A 94 11.62 -0.50 15.06
C PRO A 94 12.03 -1.96 15.18
N VAL A 95 12.30 -2.58 14.03
CA VAL A 95 12.74 -3.96 13.90
C VAL A 95 14.18 -3.97 13.35
N PRO A 96 15.08 -4.83 13.85
CA PRO A 96 16.45 -4.96 13.34
C PRO A 96 16.50 -5.17 11.83
N ALA A 97 17.52 -4.64 11.18
CA ALA A 97 17.62 -4.60 9.71
C ALA A 97 17.66 -6.01 9.06
N ASP A 98 18.36 -6.95 9.68
CA ASP A 98 18.45 -8.35 9.25
C ASP A 98 17.09 -9.07 9.33
N VAL A 99 16.33 -8.82 10.40
CA VAL A 99 14.97 -9.34 10.56
C VAL A 99 14.03 -8.74 9.51
N ARG A 100 14.14 -7.43 9.21
CA ARG A 100 13.35 -6.81 8.14
C ARG A 100 13.71 -7.40 6.76
N LYS A 101 14.99 -7.61 6.50
CA LYS A 101 15.43 -8.24 5.24
C LYS A 101 14.84 -9.66 5.08
N LEU A 102 14.85 -10.44 6.14
CA LEU A 102 14.22 -11.77 6.15
C LEU A 102 12.70 -11.68 5.97
N PHE A 103 12.06 -10.70 6.63
CA PHE A 103 10.62 -10.47 6.57
C PHE A 103 10.10 -10.33 5.14
N TYR A 104 10.74 -9.53 4.27
CA TYR A 104 10.31 -9.37 2.87
C TYR A 104 10.40 -10.69 2.10
N LYS A 105 11.48 -11.47 2.28
CA LYS A 105 11.62 -12.79 1.66
C LYS A 105 10.51 -13.74 2.10
N VAL A 106 10.19 -13.75 3.39
CA VAL A 106 9.09 -14.58 3.95
C VAL A 106 7.74 -14.14 3.37
N LYS A 107 7.47 -12.82 3.30
CA LYS A 107 6.21 -12.30 2.75
C LYS A 107 6.05 -12.62 1.26
N LYS A 108 7.13 -12.51 0.48
CA LYS A 108 7.10 -12.96 -0.93
C LYS A 108 6.79 -14.45 -1.04
N ALA A 109 7.46 -15.29 -0.26
CA ALA A 109 7.21 -16.73 -0.22
C ALA A 109 5.81 -17.11 0.27
N GLN A 110 5.14 -16.24 1.03
CA GLN A 110 3.75 -16.39 1.45
C GLN A 110 2.72 -15.95 0.41
N GLY A 111 3.16 -15.37 -0.71
CA GLY A 111 2.28 -14.92 -1.79
C GLY A 111 1.96 -13.41 -1.76
N THR A 112 2.84 -12.58 -1.22
CA THR A 112 2.71 -11.12 -1.31
C THR A 112 3.55 -10.58 -2.45
N ASP A 113 2.92 -9.90 -3.42
CA ASP A 113 3.59 -9.39 -4.62
C ASP A 113 4.18 -8.01 -4.42
N ILE A 114 3.45 -7.15 -3.72
CA ILE A 114 3.75 -5.73 -3.58
C ILE A 114 3.86 -5.37 -2.11
N THR A 115 4.90 -4.64 -1.73
CA THR A 115 4.94 -3.98 -0.44
C THR A 115 4.63 -2.49 -0.60
N ARG A 116 3.63 -2.00 0.15
CA ARG A 116 3.33 -0.58 0.27
C ARG A 116 4.01 -0.05 1.52
N THR A 117 5.19 0.51 1.35
CA THR A 117 5.99 1.04 2.45
C THR A 117 5.65 2.50 2.72
N PHE A 118 5.43 2.85 3.98
CA PHE A 118 5.26 4.24 4.39
C PHE A 118 6.09 4.59 5.63
N CYS A 119 6.42 5.86 5.75
CA CYS A 119 6.89 6.48 6.98
C CYS A 119 5.95 7.63 7.33
N GLY A 120 5.30 7.59 8.50
CA GLY A 120 4.37 8.63 8.92
C GLY A 120 5.00 10.03 9.05
N LEU A 121 6.33 10.09 9.16
CA LEU A 121 7.10 11.34 9.18
C LEU A 121 7.58 11.78 7.80
N ASN A 122 7.28 11.02 6.73
CA ASN A 122 7.78 11.23 5.38
C ASN A 122 9.32 11.29 5.29
N ASP A 123 10.01 10.58 6.17
CA ASP A 123 11.47 10.51 6.15
C ASP A 123 11.93 9.41 5.19
N VAL A 124 12.49 9.84 4.05
CA VAL A 124 12.99 8.95 2.99
C VAL A 124 14.06 7.99 3.51
N ARG A 125 14.89 8.41 4.49
CA ARG A 125 15.94 7.56 5.09
C ARG A 125 15.35 6.31 5.77
N ASN A 126 14.13 6.42 6.29
CA ASN A 126 13.42 5.29 6.90
C ASN A 126 12.86 4.32 5.86
N ILE A 127 12.50 4.83 4.66
CA ILE A 127 11.91 4.04 3.57
C ILE A 127 13.00 3.36 2.73
N ALA A 128 14.11 4.02 2.48
CA ALA A 128 15.18 3.57 1.58
C ALA A 128 15.64 2.11 1.79
N PRO A 129 15.90 1.62 3.03
CA PRO A 129 16.26 0.22 3.24
C PRO A 129 15.15 -0.76 2.82
N SER A 130 13.89 -0.38 2.97
CA SER A 130 12.74 -1.21 2.58
C SER A 130 12.66 -1.39 1.07
N ILE A 131 13.00 -0.38 0.28
CA ILE A 131 13.10 -0.48 -1.19
C ILE A 131 14.08 -1.59 -1.57
N THR A 132 15.30 -1.52 -1.03
CA THR A 132 16.33 -2.52 -1.31
C THR A 132 15.89 -3.92 -0.90
N TYR A 133 15.35 -4.08 0.32
CA TYR A 133 14.95 -5.40 0.82
C TYR A 133 13.77 -6.00 0.05
N ALA A 134 12.83 -5.17 -0.38
CA ALA A 134 11.71 -5.60 -1.23
C ALA A 134 12.20 -6.10 -2.59
N LYS A 135 13.07 -5.35 -3.24
CA LYS A 135 13.65 -5.73 -4.54
C LYS A 135 14.52 -6.99 -4.44
N ASP A 136 15.35 -7.11 -3.41
CA ASP A 136 16.14 -8.32 -3.11
C ASP A 136 15.27 -9.57 -2.90
N ALA A 137 14.03 -9.36 -2.43
CA ALA A 137 13.05 -10.42 -2.25
C ALA A 137 12.19 -10.72 -3.50
N GLY A 138 12.36 -9.97 -4.59
CA GLY A 138 11.54 -10.10 -5.80
C GLY A 138 10.13 -9.55 -5.65
N MET A 139 9.92 -8.56 -4.77
CA MET A 139 8.67 -7.84 -4.60
C MET A 139 8.69 -6.51 -5.36
N ILE A 140 7.52 -6.04 -5.75
CA ILE A 140 7.32 -4.67 -6.22
C ILE A 140 7.39 -3.73 -5.02
N SER A 141 8.27 -2.73 -5.07
CA SER A 141 8.41 -1.71 -4.02
C SER A 141 7.53 -0.51 -4.34
N GLN A 142 6.38 -0.40 -3.68
CA GLN A 142 5.51 0.78 -3.74
C GLN A 142 5.78 1.66 -2.52
N CYS A 143 6.20 2.91 -2.75
CA CYS A 143 6.53 3.86 -1.69
C CYS A 143 5.43 4.91 -1.52
N SER A 144 5.08 5.23 -0.28
CA SER A 144 3.95 6.10 0.03
C SER A 144 4.39 7.51 0.42
N LEU A 145 3.67 8.50 -0.10
CA LEU A 145 3.68 9.88 0.35
C LEU A 145 2.53 10.05 1.35
N CYS A 146 2.83 10.20 2.64
CA CYS A 146 1.80 10.39 3.67
C CYS A 146 1.30 11.84 3.64
N ILE A 147 0.09 12.03 3.15
CA ILE A 147 -0.47 13.37 2.93
C ILE A 147 -0.86 14.01 4.27
N THR A 148 -0.38 15.23 4.48
CA THR A 148 -0.76 16.07 5.60
C THR A 148 -0.77 17.54 5.18
N HIS A 149 -1.25 18.43 6.04
CA HIS A 149 -1.30 19.86 5.84
C HIS A 149 -0.41 20.60 6.83
N SER A 150 0.54 21.36 6.30
CA SER A 150 1.32 22.34 7.05
C SER A 150 2.02 23.31 6.06
N PRO A 151 2.64 24.39 6.53
CA PRO A 151 3.39 25.29 5.63
C PRO A 151 4.52 24.61 4.84
N ILE A 152 5.06 23.50 5.30
CA ILE A 152 6.13 22.74 4.63
C ILE A 152 5.60 21.66 3.68
N HIS A 153 4.42 21.12 3.91
CA HIS A 153 3.86 20.02 3.11
C HIS A 153 3.17 20.55 1.85
N THR A 154 3.98 21.11 0.95
CA THR A 154 3.54 21.71 -0.33
C THR A 154 3.51 20.68 -1.45
N VAL A 155 2.97 21.07 -2.62
CA VAL A 155 3.03 20.29 -3.85
C VAL A 155 4.49 19.96 -4.22
N GLU A 156 5.38 20.94 -4.11
CA GLU A 156 6.80 20.77 -4.40
C GLU A 156 7.47 19.79 -3.42
N TYR A 157 7.19 19.89 -2.13
CA TYR A 157 7.69 18.95 -1.12
C TYR A 157 7.37 17.50 -1.48
N TYR A 158 6.10 17.20 -1.79
CA TYR A 158 5.68 15.85 -2.15
C TYR A 158 6.22 15.40 -3.50
N THR A 159 6.30 16.30 -4.47
CA THR A 159 6.93 16.00 -5.76
C THR A 159 8.39 15.59 -5.57
N ASN A 160 9.17 16.38 -4.85
CA ASN A 160 10.59 16.12 -4.61
C ASN A 160 10.79 14.81 -3.83
N MET A 161 9.98 14.54 -2.82
CA MET A 161 10.01 13.27 -2.10
C MET A 161 9.75 12.08 -3.02
N ALA A 162 8.75 12.18 -3.91
CA ALA A 162 8.47 11.11 -4.88
C ALA A 162 9.66 10.87 -5.82
N LEU A 163 10.26 11.93 -6.36
CA LEU A 163 11.41 11.82 -7.25
C LEU A 163 12.63 11.21 -6.55
N GLU A 164 12.83 11.54 -5.27
CA GLU A 164 13.88 10.93 -4.47
C GLU A 164 13.64 9.42 -4.26
N LEU A 165 12.41 9.02 -3.93
CA LEU A 165 12.05 7.61 -3.78
C LEU A 165 12.21 6.82 -5.09
N ILE A 166 11.82 7.39 -6.22
CA ILE A 166 12.03 6.81 -7.55
C ILE A 166 13.51 6.65 -7.85
N LYS A 167 14.32 7.66 -7.57
CA LYS A 167 15.79 7.61 -7.72
C LYS A 167 16.41 6.51 -6.86
N LEU A 168 15.87 6.23 -5.69
CA LEU A 168 16.29 5.13 -4.81
C LEU A 168 15.81 3.75 -5.28
N GLY A 169 15.00 3.69 -6.33
CA GLY A 169 14.55 2.46 -6.96
C GLY A 169 13.14 2.01 -6.59
N ALA A 170 12.29 2.89 -6.09
CA ALA A 170 10.86 2.59 -5.96
C ALA A 170 10.25 2.27 -7.33
N ASP A 171 9.51 1.18 -7.39
CA ASP A 171 8.83 0.75 -8.62
C ASP A 171 7.50 1.49 -8.83
N GLU A 172 6.88 1.94 -7.76
CA GLU A 172 5.58 2.63 -7.78
C GLU A 172 5.49 3.67 -6.65
N ILE A 173 4.64 4.68 -6.84
CA ILE A 173 4.32 5.69 -5.83
C ILE A 173 2.87 5.56 -5.38
N CYS A 174 2.63 5.66 -4.06
CA CYS A 174 1.29 5.74 -3.50
C CYS A 174 1.05 7.12 -2.88
N ILE A 175 0.07 7.85 -3.38
CA ILE A 175 -0.47 9.03 -2.70
C ILE A 175 -1.34 8.52 -1.54
N LYS A 176 -0.80 8.55 -0.32
CA LYS A 176 -1.44 7.97 0.87
C LYS A 176 -2.09 9.05 1.72
N ASP A 177 -3.36 9.32 1.44
CA ASP A 177 -4.18 10.30 2.16
C ASP A 177 -5.00 9.60 3.26
N MET A 178 -4.31 9.17 4.33
CA MET A 178 -4.95 8.42 5.42
C MET A 178 -6.07 9.19 6.13
N ALA A 179 -5.93 10.49 6.27
CA ALA A 179 -6.94 11.32 6.94
C ALA A 179 -8.01 11.85 5.97
N GLY A 180 -7.84 11.66 4.65
CA GLY A 180 -8.75 12.18 3.64
C GLY A 180 -8.74 13.71 3.51
N ILE A 181 -7.64 14.35 3.93
CA ILE A 181 -7.51 15.82 3.98
C ILE A 181 -6.79 16.42 2.78
N GLY A 182 -6.29 15.59 1.87
CA GLY A 182 -5.62 16.02 0.66
C GLY A 182 -6.53 16.92 -0.17
N ARG A 183 -6.02 18.10 -0.56
CA ARG A 183 -6.77 19.02 -1.41
C ARG A 183 -6.76 18.53 -2.85
N PRO A 184 -7.93 18.34 -3.50
CA PRO A 184 -8.02 17.69 -4.80
C PRO A 184 -7.04 18.28 -5.84
N VAL A 185 -7.08 19.58 -6.06
CA VAL A 185 -6.19 20.27 -7.02
C VAL A 185 -4.72 20.11 -6.67
N SER A 186 -4.35 20.10 -5.37
CA SER A 186 -2.96 19.89 -4.95
C SER A 186 -2.50 18.48 -5.24
N LEU A 187 -3.37 17.47 -4.99
CA LEU A 187 -3.07 16.07 -5.30
C LEU A 187 -2.90 15.86 -6.80
N GLY A 188 -3.79 16.43 -7.62
CA GLY A 188 -3.65 16.39 -9.08
C GLY A 188 -2.32 17.00 -9.55
N LYS A 189 -1.92 18.17 -9.00
CA LYS A 189 -0.63 18.79 -9.32
C LYS A 189 0.57 17.92 -8.93
N ILE A 190 0.53 17.25 -7.78
CA ILE A 190 1.59 16.31 -7.36
C ILE A 190 1.70 15.19 -8.40
N VAL A 191 0.58 14.56 -8.78
CA VAL A 191 0.56 13.50 -9.80
C VAL A 191 1.09 14.00 -11.14
N ALA A 192 0.61 15.15 -11.62
CA ALA A 192 1.07 15.74 -12.88
C ALA A 192 2.58 16.00 -12.90
N ASN A 193 3.14 16.53 -11.81
CA ASN A 193 4.57 16.78 -11.70
C ASN A 193 5.40 15.49 -11.71
N ILE A 194 4.95 14.46 -10.98
CA ILE A 194 5.61 13.15 -10.98
C ILE A 194 5.57 12.54 -12.39
N LYS A 195 4.40 12.58 -13.05
CA LYS A 195 4.22 12.04 -14.39
C LYS A 195 5.00 12.82 -15.46
N ALA A 196 5.20 14.11 -15.29
CA ALA A 196 6.04 14.92 -16.19
C ALA A 196 7.50 14.48 -16.13
N ALA A 197 8.01 14.10 -14.95
CA ALA A 197 9.38 13.63 -14.77
C ALA A 197 9.54 12.13 -15.09
N HIS A 198 8.53 11.30 -14.75
CA HIS A 198 8.53 9.85 -14.91
C HIS A 198 7.18 9.38 -15.48
N PRO A 199 6.95 9.49 -16.80
CA PRO A 199 5.65 9.19 -17.42
C PRO A 199 5.12 7.77 -17.13
N ASP A 200 6.01 6.80 -17.04
CA ASP A 200 5.68 5.37 -16.93
C ASP A 200 5.52 4.88 -15.49
N ILE A 201 5.89 5.70 -14.48
CA ILE A 201 5.79 5.27 -13.08
C ILE A 201 4.33 5.05 -12.68
N PRO A 202 3.93 3.88 -12.18
CA PRO A 202 2.57 3.67 -11.68
C PRO A 202 2.32 4.51 -10.43
N ILE A 203 1.16 5.17 -10.38
CA ILE A 203 0.74 5.93 -9.20
C ILE A 203 -0.58 5.33 -8.70
N GLN A 204 -0.65 5.07 -7.41
CA GLN A 204 -1.87 4.63 -6.73
C GLN A 204 -2.33 5.72 -5.74
N TYR A 205 -3.61 6.04 -5.77
CA TYR A 205 -4.23 6.89 -4.76
C TYR A 205 -4.94 6.03 -3.71
N HIS A 206 -4.73 6.33 -2.43
CA HIS A 206 -5.37 5.68 -1.30
C HIS A 206 -5.88 6.74 -0.31
N SER A 207 -7.17 6.66 0.06
CA SER A 207 -7.76 7.58 1.02
C SER A 207 -8.88 6.90 1.82
N HIS A 208 -9.12 7.40 3.05
CA HIS A 208 -10.23 6.97 3.91
C HIS A 208 -11.45 7.88 3.83
N ALA A 209 -11.42 8.92 3.00
CA ALA A 209 -12.55 9.80 2.67
C ALA A 209 -13.23 10.54 3.84
N GLY A 210 -12.61 10.63 5.01
CA GLY A 210 -13.21 11.19 6.22
C GLY A 210 -13.91 12.54 6.02
N PRO A 211 -13.23 13.60 5.55
CA PRO A 211 -13.83 14.93 5.34
C PRO A 211 -14.66 15.09 4.06
N GLY A 212 -14.80 14.07 3.22
CA GLY A 212 -15.66 14.09 2.04
C GLY A 212 -15.00 14.57 0.73
N PHE A 213 -13.71 14.87 0.70
CA PHE A 213 -13.01 15.30 -0.54
C PHE A 213 -12.70 14.18 -1.53
N ASN A 214 -12.89 12.93 -1.15
CA ASN A 214 -12.34 11.77 -1.84
C ASN A 214 -12.74 11.68 -3.31
N MET A 215 -14.02 11.92 -3.65
CA MET A 215 -14.48 11.84 -5.03
C MET A 215 -13.80 12.89 -5.92
N ALA A 216 -13.72 14.15 -5.45
CA ALA A 216 -13.02 15.20 -6.16
C ALA A 216 -11.53 14.87 -6.29
N SER A 217 -10.91 14.34 -5.24
CA SER A 217 -9.50 13.92 -5.27
C SER A 217 -9.24 12.79 -6.26
N ILE A 218 -10.13 11.78 -6.32
CA ILE A 218 -10.02 10.70 -7.31
C ILE A 218 -10.06 11.25 -8.74
N LEU A 219 -11.01 12.15 -9.04
CA LEU A 219 -11.12 12.74 -10.36
C LEU A 219 -9.85 13.51 -10.74
N GLU A 220 -9.38 14.39 -9.88
CA GLU A 220 -8.16 15.19 -10.12
C GLU A 220 -6.91 14.32 -10.32
N VAL A 221 -6.71 13.28 -9.51
CA VAL A 221 -5.54 12.41 -9.66
C VAL A 221 -5.63 11.52 -10.91
N CYS A 222 -6.83 11.06 -11.28
CA CYS A 222 -7.04 10.29 -12.50
C CYS A 222 -6.87 11.14 -13.76
N GLU A 223 -7.29 12.41 -13.76
CA GLU A 223 -7.10 13.33 -14.88
C GLU A 223 -5.62 13.69 -15.05
N ALA A 224 -4.88 13.81 -13.95
CA ALA A 224 -3.47 14.15 -13.95
C ALA A 224 -2.53 13.04 -14.43
N GLY A 225 -2.93 11.78 -14.32
CA GLY A 225 -2.08 10.67 -14.74
C GLY A 225 -2.34 9.35 -14.09
#